data_157254e78e9b2be0709854aca7b24bd7
#
_entry.id   157254e78e9b2be0709854aca7b24bd7
#
_cell.length_a   1.000
_cell.length_b   1.000
_cell.length_c   1.000
_cell.angle_alpha   90.00
_cell.angle_beta   90.00
_cell.angle_gamma   90.00
#
_symmetry.space_group_name_H-M   'P 1'
#
loop_
_entity.id
_entity.type
_entity.pdbx_description
1 polymer ?
#
loop_
_entity_poly.entity_id
_entity_poly.type
_entity_poly.pdbx_seq_one_letter_code
_entity_poly.pdbx_strand_id
1 'polypeptide(L)'
;MTDSRKPVFLVIGAGAGIGGNAAARFAAGGYHAVLARRSDEEGLARMVGQIEAAGGSATGTLLNAAEDGSIEELVARTEAAIGPIHAALYNLGAQIGNRALGQTPHRIFELGWRLGTYGVFRLAHALFPAMVERAKDGGPHGTLLVTSATAAVRGNAGQHSHAAAMGGRRMLCQTLNAEFARQGVHVAHVIVDGPVDAPDTLGKLLGDKFDAFKQGKGTDGVIDPAALAETYWHLAHQPRNCWSHEVDVRPWTDVPWWNDNPDPQIDSKGRGFAGPPPSVQP
;
A
#
# COMPACT_ATOMS: atom_id res chain seq x y z
N MET A 1 20.05 0.82 -26.15
CA MET A 1 18.88 1.52 -26.75
C MET A 1 17.88 1.76 -25.66
N THR A 2 17.46 3.00 -25.44
CA THR A 2 16.40 3.31 -24.47
C THR A 2 15.06 2.82 -25.03
N ASP A 3 14.30 2.06 -24.24
CA ASP A 3 12.96 1.61 -24.62
C ASP A 3 12.06 2.86 -24.80
N SER A 4 11.50 3.03 -25.99
CA SER A 4 10.66 4.21 -26.32
C SER A 4 9.23 4.08 -25.81
N ARG A 5 8.86 2.94 -25.23
CA ARG A 5 7.54 2.74 -24.62
C ARG A 5 7.39 3.55 -23.33
N LYS A 6 6.16 3.89 -22.98
CA LYS A 6 5.89 4.58 -21.71
C LYS A 6 6.38 3.74 -20.52
N PRO A 7 6.92 4.38 -19.46
CA PRO A 7 7.18 3.67 -18.21
C PRO A 7 5.87 3.12 -17.64
N VAL A 8 5.92 1.94 -17.06
CA VAL A 8 4.74 1.29 -16.47
C VAL A 8 4.75 1.45 -14.96
N PHE A 9 3.57 1.75 -14.41
CA PHE A 9 3.25 1.62 -12.99
C PHE A 9 2.32 0.43 -12.78
N LEU A 10 2.82 -0.62 -12.14
CA LEU A 10 2.05 -1.83 -11.86
C LEU A 10 1.41 -1.78 -10.47
N VAL A 11 0.11 -1.99 -10.37
CA VAL A 11 -0.62 -2.03 -9.09
C VAL A 11 -1.20 -3.42 -8.83
N ILE A 12 -0.69 -4.11 -7.83
CA ILE A 12 -1.28 -5.35 -7.30
C ILE A 12 -2.21 -5.00 -6.13
N GLY A 13 -3.52 -5.11 -6.33
CA GLY A 13 -4.55 -4.72 -5.38
C GLY A 13 -5.18 -3.36 -5.72
N ALA A 14 -5.57 -3.18 -6.99
CA ALA A 14 -6.22 -1.99 -7.52
C ALA A 14 -7.72 -1.97 -7.17
N GLY A 15 -8.07 -1.56 -5.95
CA GLY A 15 -9.44 -1.20 -5.55
C GLY A 15 -9.72 0.28 -5.72
N ALA A 16 -10.99 0.71 -5.56
CA ALA A 16 -11.43 2.11 -5.68
C ALA A 16 -10.80 3.06 -4.63
N GLY A 17 -10.17 2.52 -3.57
CA GLY A 17 -9.40 3.29 -2.60
C GLY A 17 -7.96 3.53 -3.07
N ILE A 18 -7.00 3.08 -2.26
CA ILE A 18 -5.56 3.37 -2.43
C ILE A 18 -5.04 3.01 -3.84
N GLY A 19 -5.24 1.76 -4.28
CA GLY A 19 -4.61 1.27 -5.51
C GLY A 19 -5.11 1.97 -6.77
N GLY A 20 -6.41 2.27 -6.86
CA GLY A 20 -6.99 2.98 -8.01
C GLY A 20 -6.55 4.44 -8.07
N ASN A 21 -6.51 5.15 -6.93
CA ASN A 21 -6.02 6.53 -6.87
C ASN A 21 -4.52 6.63 -7.18
N ALA A 22 -3.71 5.69 -6.68
CA ALA A 22 -2.30 5.62 -7.04
C ALA A 22 -2.12 5.40 -8.55
N ALA A 23 -2.89 4.49 -9.17
CA ALA A 23 -2.87 4.26 -10.61
C ALA A 23 -3.22 5.53 -11.40
N ALA A 24 -4.28 6.24 -11.00
CA ALA A 24 -4.69 7.49 -11.63
C ALA A 24 -3.61 8.58 -11.52
N ARG A 25 -2.98 8.71 -10.35
CA ARG A 25 -1.91 9.69 -10.12
C ARG A 25 -0.68 9.41 -10.99
N PHE A 26 -0.25 8.17 -11.08
CA PHE A 26 0.90 7.81 -11.92
C PHE A 26 0.56 7.95 -13.41
N ALA A 27 -0.64 7.60 -13.84
CA ALA A 27 -1.09 7.80 -15.22
C ALA A 27 -1.10 9.29 -15.60
N ALA A 28 -1.57 10.16 -14.71
CA ALA A 28 -1.49 11.62 -14.89
C ALA A 28 -0.05 12.12 -14.97
N GLY A 29 0.90 11.41 -14.34
CA GLY A 29 2.33 11.67 -14.42
C GLY A 29 3.06 11.07 -15.63
N GLY A 30 2.32 10.50 -16.60
CA GLY A 30 2.88 10.00 -17.84
C GLY A 30 3.19 8.49 -17.89
N TYR A 31 2.91 7.75 -16.82
CA TYR A 31 3.02 6.29 -16.81
C TYR A 31 1.85 5.63 -17.56
N HIS A 32 2.07 4.42 -18.07
CA HIS A 32 0.97 3.51 -18.35
C HIS A 32 0.65 2.74 -17.05
N ALA A 33 -0.56 2.88 -16.52
CA ALA A 33 -0.96 2.20 -15.29
C ALA A 33 -1.53 0.81 -15.59
N VAL A 34 -0.96 -0.23 -14.99
CA VAL A 34 -1.51 -1.59 -15.05
C VAL A 34 -2.16 -1.92 -13.72
N LEU A 35 -3.49 -2.05 -13.75
CA LEU A 35 -4.32 -2.28 -12.57
C LEU A 35 -4.67 -3.76 -12.46
N ALA A 36 -4.20 -4.42 -11.39
CA ALA A 36 -4.51 -5.82 -11.12
C ALA A 36 -5.36 -5.97 -9.84
N ARG A 37 -6.50 -6.65 -9.95
CA ARG A 37 -7.40 -6.98 -8.81
C ARG A 37 -8.00 -8.37 -8.98
N ARG A 38 -8.43 -8.98 -7.85
CA ARG A 38 -8.92 -10.37 -7.86
C ARG A 38 -10.24 -10.56 -8.58
N SER A 39 -11.16 -9.63 -8.46
CA SER A 39 -12.55 -9.73 -8.89
C SER A 39 -13.13 -8.34 -9.13
N ASP A 40 -14.38 -8.26 -9.55
CA ASP A 40 -15.09 -7.04 -9.91
C ASP A 40 -14.52 -6.39 -11.18
N GLU A 41 -14.72 -7.09 -12.28
CA GLU A 41 -14.28 -6.69 -13.61
C GLU A 41 -14.89 -5.35 -14.04
N GLU A 42 -16.18 -5.13 -13.72
CA GLU A 42 -16.84 -3.86 -14.01
C GLU A 42 -16.23 -2.68 -13.26
N GLY A 43 -15.91 -2.86 -11.96
CA GLY A 43 -15.21 -1.84 -11.18
C GLY A 43 -13.82 -1.56 -11.72
N LEU A 44 -13.13 -2.59 -12.21
CA LEU A 44 -11.83 -2.44 -12.86
C LEU A 44 -11.96 -1.65 -14.17
N ALA A 45 -12.92 -2.00 -15.02
CA ALA A 45 -13.17 -1.30 -16.27
C ALA A 45 -13.57 0.18 -16.05
N ARG A 46 -14.37 0.47 -15.01
CA ARG A 46 -14.68 1.86 -14.63
C ARG A 46 -13.43 2.65 -14.24
N MET A 47 -12.53 2.09 -13.45
CA MET A 47 -11.28 2.76 -13.06
C MET A 47 -10.38 3.04 -14.26
N VAL A 48 -10.24 2.08 -15.17
CA VAL A 48 -9.50 2.26 -16.43
C VAL A 48 -10.12 3.38 -17.25
N GLY A 49 -11.44 3.35 -17.48
CA GLY A 49 -12.14 4.38 -18.24
C GLY A 49 -12.04 5.78 -17.62
N GLN A 50 -12.03 5.89 -16.29
CA GLN A 50 -11.82 7.18 -15.60
C GLN A 50 -10.41 7.72 -15.84
N ILE A 51 -9.38 6.87 -15.80
CA ILE A 51 -8.00 7.26 -16.09
C ILE A 51 -7.87 7.72 -17.55
N GLU A 52 -8.46 6.99 -18.49
CA GLU A 52 -8.43 7.32 -19.92
C GLU A 52 -9.21 8.61 -20.22
N ALA A 53 -10.38 8.79 -19.62
CA ALA A 53 -11.17 10.02 -19.75
C ALA A 53 -10.43 11.26 -19.22
N ALA A 54 -9.53 11.08 -18.23
CA ALA A 54 -8.64 12.13 -17.73
C ALA A 54 -7.38 12.32 -18.59
N GLY A 55 -7.26 11.65 -19.74
CA GLY A 55 -6.11 11.75 -20.66
C GLY A 55 -4.93 10.84 -20.27
N GLY A 56 -5.10 10.00 -19.26
CA GLY A 56 -4.10 9.00 -18.86
C GLY A 56 -4.09 7.77 -19.77
N SER A 57 -3.28 6.77 -19.39
CA SER A 57 -3.20 5.48 -20.10
C SER A 57 -3.22 4.35 -19.08
N ALA A 58 -4.13 3.39 -19.25
CA ALA A 58 -4.27 2.30 -18.29
C ALA A 58 -4.72 0.99 -18.94
N THR A 59 -4.45 -0.12 -18.26
CA THR A 59 -4.95 -1.45 -18.58
C THR A 59 -5.36 -2.17 -17.31
N GLY A 60 -6.53 -2.80 -17.31
CA GLY A 60 -7.03 -3.62 -16.22
C GLY A 60 -6.82 -5.11 -16.46
N THR A 61 -6.52 -5.87 -15.40
CA THR A 61 -6.46 -7.33 -15.46
C THR A 61 -6.95 -7.96 -14.16
N LEU A 62 -7.67 -9.08 -14.28
CA LEU A 62 -8.01 -9.89 -13.11
C LEU A 62 -6.79 -10.73 -12.71
N LEU A 63 -6.48 -10.75 -11.42
CA LEU A 63 -5.34 -11.46 -10.86
C LEU A 63 -5.69 -12.01 -9.48
N ASN A 64 -5.64 -13.31 -9.30
CA ASN A 64 -5.62 -13.92 -7.97
C ASN A 64 -4.16 -14.06 -7.50
N ALA A 65 -3.69 -13.11 -6.71
CA ALA A 65 -2.30 -13.10 -6.22
C ALA A 65 -1.95 -14.26 -5.27
N ALA A 66 -2.95 -15.00 -4.78
CA ALA A 66 -2.72 -16.21 -3.99
C ALA A 66 -2.36 -17.44 -4.86
N GLU A 67 -2.61 -17.39 -6.16
CA GLU A 67 -2.23 -18.45 -7.10
C GLU A 67 -0.75 -18.39 -7.45
N ASP A 68 -0.10 -19.55 -7.47
CA ASP A 68 1.30 -19.64 -7.82
C ASP A 68 1.49 -19.30 -9.31
N GLY A 69 2.55 -18.56 -9.64
CA GLY A 69 2.85 -18.12 -11.01
C GLY A 69 2.11 -16.86 -11.48
N SER A 70 0.97 -16.52 -10.86
CA SER A 70 0.09 -15.45 -11.35
C SER A 70 0.75 -14.06 -11.38
N ILE A 71 1.51 -13.70 -10.35
CA ILE A 71 2.23 -12.43 -10.25
C ILE A 71 3.38 -12.39 -11.27
N GLU A 72 4.13 -13.47 -11.36
CA GLU A 72 5.28 -13.63 -12.26
C GLU A 72 4.84 -13.51 -13.72
N GLU A 73 3.75 -14.17 -14.09
CA GLU A 73 3.17 -14.10 -15.44
C GLU A 73 2.69 -12.69 -15.78
N LEU A 74 2.04 -12.00 -14.82
CA LEU A 74 1.63 -10.61 -15.01
C LEU A 74 2.82 -9.70 -15.26
N VAL A 75 3.89 -9.83 -14.47
CA VAL A 75 5.13 -9.04 -14.64
C VAL A 75 5.74 -9.32 -16.03
N ALA A 76 5.93 -10.58 -16.39
CA ALA A 76 6.53 -10.96 -17.67
C ALA A 76 5.70 -10.44 -18.86
N ARG A 77 4.39 -10.61 -18.82
CA ARG A 77 3.48 -10.12 -19.87
C ARG A 77 3.50 -8.59 -19.97
N THR A 78 3.52 -7.89 -18.83
CA THR A 78 3.55 -6.43 -18.80
C THR A 78 4.84 -5.89 -19.41
N GLU A 79 5.99 -6.40 -19.00
CA GLU A 79 7.32 -6.03 -19.57
C GLU A 79 7.39 -6.28 -21.08
N ALA A 80 6.87 -7.43 -21.52
CA ALA A 80 6.94 -7.81 -22.94
C ALA A 80 5.98 -7.00 -23.82
N ALA A 81 4.71 -6.85 -23.42
CA ALA A 81 3.65 -6.35 -24.28
C ALA A 81 3.31 -4.86 -24.07
N ILE A 82 3.53 -4.30 -22.87
CA ILE A 82 3.14 -2.94 -22.54
C ILE A 82 4.34 -2.02 -22.45
N GLY A 83 5.27 -2.32 -21.56
CA GLY A 83 6.46 -1.49 -21.37
C GLY A 83 7.23 -1.82 -20.10
N PRO A 84 8.37 -1.14 -19.89
CA PRO A 84 9.22 -1.38 -18.73
C PRO A 84 8.53 -0.95 -17.44
N ILE A 85 8.45 -1.85 -16.45
CA ILE A 85 7.88 -1.54 -15.14
C ILE A 85 8.93 -0.76 -14.33
N HIS A 86 8.74 0.56 -14.22
CA HIS A 86 9.64 1.44 -13.47
C HIS A 86 9.21 1.57 -12.01
N ALA A 87 7.92 1.48 -11.73
CA ALA A 87 7.40 1.50 -10.37
C ALA A 87 6.29 0.45 -10.21
N ALA A 88 6.21 -0.15 -9.04
CA ALA A 88 5.13 -1.06 -8.69
C ALA A 88 4.61 -0.77 -7.27
N LEU A 89 3.30 -0.93 -7.08
CA LEU A 89 2.63 -0.84 -5.79
C LEU A 89 2.06 -2.21 -5.42
N TYR A 90 2.52 -2.77 -4.31
CA TYR A 90 1.89 -3.91 -3.67
C TYR A 90 0.94 -3.42 -2.58
N ASN A 91 -0.37 -3.50 -2.84
CA ASN A 91 -1.42 -2.94 -1.99
C ASN A 91 -2.43 -3.99 -1.48
N LEU A 92 -2.06 -5.27 -1.47
CA LEU A 92 -2.93 -6.30 -0.91
C LEU A 92 -2.84 -6.31 0.61
N GLY A 93 -4.02 -6.22 1.26
CA GLY A 93 -4.13 -6.42 2.70
C GLY A 93 -4.13 -7.89 3.09
N ALA A 94 -3.78 -8.16 4.35
CA ALA A 94 -3.91 -9.46 4.99
C ALA A 94 -4.96 -9.42 6.11
N GLN A 95 -5.83 -8.41 6.12
CA GLN A 95 -6.85 -8.23 7.15
C GLN A 95 -8.06 -9.12 6.85
N ILE A 96 -8.18 -10.20 7.59
CA ILE A 96 -9.22 -11.23 7.46
C ILE A 96 -10.14 -11.28 8.70
N GLY A 97 -10.29 -10.13 9.37
CA GLY A 97 -11.08 -9.94 10.58
C GLY A 97 -10.34 -10.34 11.86
N ASN A 98 -10.87 -9.87 12.98
CA ASN A 98 -10.35 -10.22 14.30
C ASN A 98 -10.94 -11.57 14.74
N ARG A 99 -10.08 -12.46 15.24
CA ARG A 99 -10.46 -13.79 15.72
C ARG A 99 -9.63 -14.18 16.93
N ALA A 100 -10.23 -14.85 17.90
CA ALA A 100 -9.48 -15.49 18.97
C ALA A 100 -8.56 -16.59 18.38
N LEU A 101 -7.47 -16.90 19.07
CA LEU A 101 -6.48 -17.89 18.59
C LEU A 101 -7.13 -19.22 18.23
N GLY A 102 -7.95 -19.78 19.12
CA GLY A 102 -8.65 -21.05 18.89
C GLY A 102 -9.73 -21.01 17.78
N GLN A 103 -10.06 -19.82 17.28
CA GLN A 103 -11.02 -19.61 16.18
C GLN A 103 -10.34 -19.22 14.87
N THR A 104 -9.00 -19.17 14.83
CA THR A 104 -8.24 -18.84 13.63
C THR A 104 -7.87 -20.11 12.88
N PRO A 105 -8.54 -20.44 11.76
CA PRO A 105 -8.20 -21.64 10.98
C PRO A 105 -6.80 -21.50 10.36
N HIS A 106 -6.04 -22.59 10.30
CA HIS A 106 -4.69 -22.59 9.72
C HIS A 106 -4.67 -22.03 8.30
N ARG A 107 -5.63 -22.43 7.46
CA ARG A 107 -5.76 -21.92 6.08
C ARG A 107 -5.91 -20.40 6.00
N ILE A 108 -6.55 -19.79 6.99
CA ILE A 108 -6.74 -18.34 7.05
C ILE A 108 -5.44 -17.65 7.45
N PHE A 109 -4.71 -18.23 8.40
CA PHE A 109 -3.39 -17.75 8.77
C PHE A 109 -2.43 -17.81 7.58
N GLU A 110 -2.40 -18.95 6.88
CA GLU A 110 -1.58 -19.15 5.69
C GLU A 110 -1.94 -18.16 4.55
N LEU A 111 -3.24 -17.99 4.26
CA LEU A 111 -3.69 -17.04 3.24
C LEU A 111 -3.26 -15.61 3.58
N GLY A 112 -3.35 -15.21 4.84
CA GLY A 112 -2.86 -13.91 5.29
C GLY A 112 -1.38 -13.72 5.01
N TRP A 113 -0.55 -14.74 5.28
CA TRP A 113 0.88 -14.72 5.00
C TRP A 113 1.17 -14.73 3.49
N ARG A 114 0.46 -15.56 2.71
CA ARG A 114 0.59 -15.61 1.25
C ARG A 114 0.32 -14.25 0.60
N LEU A 115 -0.77 -13.59 0.97
CA LEU A 115 -1.14 -12.27 0.45
C LEU A 115 -0.32 -11.13 1.09
N GLY A 116 0.01 -11.25 2.37
CA GLY A 116 0.66 -10.19 3.12
C GLY A 116 2.15 -10.09 2.88
N THR A 117 2.87 -11.21 2.92
CA THR A 117 4.33 -11.25 2.86
C THR A 117 4.84 -11.93 1.60
N TYR A 118 4.39 -13.16 1.36
CA TYR A 118 4.92 -13.97 0.26
C TYR A 118 4.64 -13.35 -1.12
N GLY A 119 3.50 -12.69 -1.30
CA GLY A 119 3.20 -11.99 -2.55
C GLY A 119 4.16 -10.81 -2.82
N VAL A 120 4.64 -10.10 -1.78
CA VAL A 120 5.68 -9.07 -1.95
C VAL A 120 7.00 -9.70 -2.40
N PHE A 121 7.37 -10.84 -1.80
CA PHE A 121 8.57 -11.58 -2.21
C PHE A 121 8.50 -11.99 -3.69
N ARG A 122 7.37 -12.59 -4.12
CA ARG A 122 7.15 -13.02 -5.52
C ARG A 122 7.25 -11.83 -6.49
N LEU A 123 6.60 -10.72 -6.15
CA LEU A 123 6.65 -9.51 -6.97
C LEU A 123 8.07 -8.96 -7.08
N ALA A 124 8.80 -8.85 -5.97
CA ALA A 124 10.18 -8.40 -5.98
C ALA A 124 11.08 -9.33 -6.79
N HIS A 125 10.94 -10.64 -6.60
CA HIS A 125 11.71 -11.66 -7.35
C HIS A 125 11.49 -11.56 -8.86
N ALA A 126 10.28 -11.26 -9.31
CA ALA A 126 9.96 -11.11 -10.73
C ALA A 126 10.42 -9.76 -11.32
N LEU A 127 10.36 -8.68 -10.53
CA LEU A 127 10.64 -7.31 -11.00
C LEU A 127 12.12 -6.93 -10.96
N PHE A 128 12.82 -7.27 -9.88
CA PHE A 128 14.11 -6.67 -9.57
C PHE A 128 15.21 -6.97 -10.58
N PRO A 129 15.28 -8.17 -11.22
CA PRO A 129 16.30 -8.40 -12.25
C PRO A 129 16.26 -7.37 -13.38
N ALA A 130 15.07 -7.05 -13.88
CA ALA A 130 14.90 -6.08 -14.96
C ALA A 130 15.11 -4.63 -14.45
N MET A 131 14.67 -4.30 -13.23
CA MET A 131 14.89 -2.99 -12.63
C MET A 131 16.39 -2.71 -12.39
N VAL A 132 17.13 -3.68 -11.87
CA VAL A 132 18.59 -3.59 -11.67
C VAL A 132 19.30 -3.37 -13.00
N GLU A 133 18.93 -4.13 -14.03
CA GLU A 133 19.54 -3.99 -15.34
C GLU A 133 19.33 -2.58 -15.93
N ARG A 134 18.12 -2.05 -15.82
CA ARG A 134 17.80 -0.69 -16.27
C ARG A 134 18.49 0.42 -15.46
N ALA A 135 18.82 0.15 -14.21
CA ALA A 135 19.45 1.14 -13.32
C ALA A 135 20.97 1.26 -13.52
N LYS A 136 21.58 0.35 -14.29
CA LYS A 136 23.02 0.40 -14.61
C LYS A 136 23.37 1.65 -15.39
N ASP A 137 24.62 2.06 -15.28
CA ASP A 137 25.22 3.17 -16.04
C ASP A 137 24.43 4.51 -15.94
N GLY A 138 23.82 4.75 -14.77
CA GLY A 138 23.07 5.97 -14.53
C GLY A 138 21.64 5.96 -15.09
N GLY A 139 21.15 4.82 -15.55
CA GLY A 139 19.78 4.64 -16.00
C GLY A 139 18.73 4.86 -14.90
N PRO A 140 17.43 4.88 -15.21
CA PRO A 140 16.37 5.14 -14.25
C PRO A 140 16.33 4.07 -13.15
N HIS A 141 16.15 4.50 -11.90
CA HIS A 141 15.96 3.57 -10.80
C HIS A 141 14.57 2.91 -10.87
N GLY A 142 14.47 1.68 -10.37
CA GLY A 142 13.19 1.01 -10.13
C GLY A 142 12.65 1.31 -8.74
N THR A 143 11.32 1.32 -8.56
CA THR A 143 10.71 1.53 -7.25
C THR A 143 9.66 0.47 -6.93
N LEU A 144 9.77 -0.16 -5.77
CA LEU A 144 8.74 -0.99 -5.17
C LEU A 144 8.13 -0.27 -3.96
N LEU A 145 6.88 0.14 -4.10
CA LEU A 145 6.05 0.72 -3.04
C LEU A 145 5.23 -0.39 -2.39
N VAL A 146 5.22 -0.45 -1.06
CA VAL A 146 4.51 -1.51 -0.34
C VAL A 146 3.61 -0.89 0.71
N THR A 147 2.29 -0.96 0.49
CA THR A 147 1.30 -0.56 1.50
C THR A 147 1.33 -1.52 2.68
N SER A 148 1.31 -1.00 3.87
CA SER A 148 1.31 -1.74 5.13
C SER A 148 0.33 -1.13 6.13
N ALA A 149 0.36 -1.61 7.34
CA ALA A 149 -0.50 -1.13 8.43
C ALA A 149 0.28 -1.14 9.75
N THR A 150 -0.29 -0.53 10.79
CA THR A 150 0.30 -0.53 12.14
C THR A 150 0.51 -1.93 12.72
N ALA A 151 -0.19 -2.93 12.19
CA ALA A 151 0.07 -4.34 12.51
C ALA A 151 1.49 -4.82 12.13
N ALA A 152 2.24 -4.07 11.33
CA ALA A 152 3.66 -4.32 11.05
C ALA A 152 4.59 -3.97 12.22
N VAL A 153 4.12 -3.15 13.16
CA VAL A 153 4.92 -2.58 14.26
C VAL A 153 4.33 -2.87 15.63
N ARG A 154 3.10 -3.37 15.71
CA ARG A 154 2.45 -3.81 16.96
C ARG A 154 1.52 -5.01 16.74
N GLY A 155 1.44 -5.90 17.73
CA GLY A 155 0.52 -7.03 17.74
C GLY A 155 -0.73 -6.72 18.54
N ASN A 156 -1.89 -6.62 17.90
CA ASN A 156 -3.18 -6.48 18.59
C ASN A 156 -3.81 -7.85 18.84
N ALA A 157 -4.50 -8.00 19.95
CA ALA A 157 -5.25 -9.22 20.25
C ALA A 157 -6.25 -9.55 19.12
N GLY A 158 -6.36 -10.80 18.75
CA GLY A 158 -7.23 -11.25 17.67
C GLY A 158 -6.73 -11.02 16.25
N GLN A 159 -5.57 -10.41 16.05
CA GLN A 159 -5.00 -10.12 14.71
C GLN A 159 -3.81 -11.01 14.34
N HIS A 160 -3.80 -12.27 14.78
CA HIS A 160 -2.67 -13.20 14.62
C HIS A 160 -2.13 -13.26 13.18
N SER A 161 -3.00 -13.54 12.21
CA SER A 161 -2.63 -13.65 10.80
C SER A 161 -2.18 -12.30 10.23
N HIS A 162 -2.91 -11.23 10.55
CA HIS A 162 -2.61 -9.89 10.03
C HIS A 162 -1.28 -9.36 10.57
N ALA A 163 -1.06 -9.45 11.89
CA ALA A 163 0.19 -8.98 12.51
C ALA A 163 1.41 -9.78 12.04
N ALA A 164 1.29 -11.12 11.97
CA ALA A 164 2.38 -11.96 11.46
C ALA A 164 2.73 -11.63 10.00
N ALA A 165 1.72 -11.43 9.14
CA ALA A 165 1.93 -11.09 7.75
C ALA A 165 2.51 -9.68 7.58
N MET A 166 2.01 -8.67 8.31
CA MET A 166 2.51 -7.29 8.18
C MET A 166 3.91 -7.13 8.79
N GLY A 167 4.20 -7.80 9.92
CA GLY A 167 5.54 -7.83 10.50
C GLY A 167 6.56 -8.49 9.57
N GLY A 168 6.21 -9.65 8.98
CA GLY A 168 7.01 -10.30 7.96
C GLY A 168 7.24 -9.44 6.73
N ARG A 169 6.21 -8.73 6.26
CA ARG A 169 6.29 -7.75 5.15
C ARG A 169 7.29 -6.65 5.45
N ARG A 170 7.25 -6.06 6.64
CA ARG A 170 8.17 -5.00 7.05
C ARG A 170 9.62 -5.47 7.02
N MET A 171 9.91 -6.62 7.63
CA MET A 171 11.26 -7.19 7.63
C MET A 171 11.73 -7.56 6.21
N LEU A 172 10.85 -8.09 5.38
CA LEU A 172 11.16 -8.37 3.98
C LEU A 172 11.51 -7.08 3.23
N CYS A 173 10.74 -5.99 3.38
CA CYS A 173 11.06 -4.71 2.75
C CYS A 173 12.43 -4.17 3.18
N GLN A 174 12.79 -4.30 4.47
CA GLN A 174 14.11 -3.91 4.95
C GLN A 174 15.22 -4.73 4.29
N THR A 175 15.07 -6.05 4.22
CA THR A 175 16.03 -6.95 3.57
C THR A 175 16.20 -6.62 2.10
N LEU A 176 15.09 -6.45 1.36
CA LEU A 176 15.11 -6.07 -0.03
C LEU A 176 15.79 -4.71 -0.26
N ASN A 177 15.51 -3.73 0.61
CA ASN A 177 16.16 -2.42 0.52
C ASN A 177 17.67 -2.51 0.79
N ALA A 178 18.08 -3.27 1.80
CA ALA A 178 19.50 -3.45 2.14
C ALA A 178 20.27 -4.12 0.98
N GLU A 179 19.66 -5.08 0.29
CA GLU A 179 20.29 -5.82 -0.80
C GLU A 179 20.30 -5.04 -2.12
N PHE A 180 19.20 -4.36 -2.47
CA PHE A 180 18.98 -3.82 -3.81
C PHE A 180 19.11 -2.29 -3.95
N ALA A 181 19.15 -1.53 -2.85
CA ALA A 181 19.27 -0.07 -2.95
C ALA A 181 20.53 0.36 -3.72
N ARG A 182 21.67 -0.25 -3.45
CA ARG A 182 22.94 0.03 -4.17
C ARG A 182 22.91 -0.42 -5.62
N GLN A 183 21.97 -1.27 -5.99
CA GLN A 183 21.73 -1.75 -7.35
C GLN A 183 20.70 -0.89 -8.10
N GLY A 184 20.24 0.21 -7.49
CA GLY A 184 19.31 1.15 -8.09
C GLY A 184 17.84 0.76 -7.98
N VAL A 185 17.46 -0.06 -6.99
CA VAL A 185 16.06 -0.36 -6.69
C VAL A 185 15.66 0.25 -5.34
N HIS A 186 14.72 1.17 -5.37
CA HIS A 186 14.15 1.80 -4.17
C HIS A 186 12.99 0.95 -3.64
N VAL A 187 13.05 0.56 -2.37
CA VAL A 187 11.95 -0.15 -1.68
C VAL A 187 11.40 0.76 -0.58
N ALA A 188 10.17 1.21 -0.73
CA ALA A 188 9.50 2.07 0.24
C ALA A 188 8.30 1.35 0.88
N HIS A 189 8.34 1.22 2.21
CA HIS A 189 7.32 0.62 3.05
C HIS A 189 6.46 1.72 3.67
N VAL A 190 5.14 1.74 3.38
CA VAL A 190 4.22 2.78 3.83
C VAL A 190 3.26 2.22 4.87
N ILE A 191 3.42 2.65 6.11
CA ILE A 191 2.54 2.29 7.23
C ILE A 191 1.32 3.21 7.19
N VAL A 192 0.16 2.64 6.92
CA VAL A 192 -1.12 3.34 6.96
C VAL A 192 -1.68 3.22 8.37
N ASP A 193 -1.63 4.33 9.12
CA ASP A 193 -2.04 4.44 10.52
C ASP A 193 -3.35 5.23 10.63
N GLY A 194 -4.43 4.65 10.14
CA GLY A 194 -5.76 5.25 10.20
C GLY A 194 -6.73 4.66 9.19
N PRO A 195 -8.01 5.00 9.31
CA PRO A 195 -9.02 4.60 8.35
C PRO A 195 -8.80 5.34 7.02
N VAL A 196 -8.99 4.61 5.92
CA VAL A 196 -8.91 5.17 4.56
C VAL A 196 -10.32 5.29 3.98
N ASP A 197 -10.63 6.38 3.29
CA ASP A 197 -11.89 6.53 2.54
C ASP A 197 -11.86 5.59 1.32
N ALA A 198 -12.20 4.33 1.55
CA ALA A 198 -12.11 3.26 0.58
C ALA A 198 -13.44 2.50 0.52
N PRO A 199 -14.32 2.82 -0.48
CA PRO A 199 -15.64 2.19 -0.62
C PRO A 199 -15.57 0.66 -0.75
N ASP A 200 -14.57 0.14 -1.44
CA ASP A 200 -14.41 -1.30 -1.70
C ASP A 200 -13.93 -2.11 -0.48
N THR A 201 -13.43 -1.46 0.56
CA THR A 201 -12.93 -2.12 1.78
C THR A 201 -13.68 -1.64 3.02
N LEU A 202 -13.33 -0.48 3.56
CA LEU A 202 -13.97 0.06 4.75
C LEU A 202 -15.45 0.33 4.52
N GLY A 203 -15.83 0.83 3.33
CA GLY A 203 -17.23 1.04 2.95
C GLY A 203 -18.01 -0.26 2.94
N LYS A 204 -17.50 -1.33 2.33
CA LYS A 204 -18.15 -2.65 2.36
C LYS A 204 -18.23 -3.26 3.76
N LEU A 205 -17.23 -3.00 4.62
CA LEU A 205 -17.22 -3.49 5.99
C LEU A 205 -18.28 -2.79 6.85
N LEU A 206 -18.45 -1.49 6.70
CA LEU A 206 -19.35 -0.67 7.50
C LEU A 206 -20.77 -0.58 6.91
N GLY A 207 -20.93 -0.85 5.60
CA GLY A 207 -22.22 -0.72 4.90
C GLY A 207 -22.83 0.66 5.09
N ASP A 208 -24.12 0.72 5.45
CA ASP A 208 -24.87 1.97 5.65
C ASP A 208 -24.29 2.89 6.75
N LYS A 209 -23.39 2.37 7.58
CA LYS A 209 -22.73 3.15 8.63
C LYS A 209 -21.48 3.91 8.15
N PHE A 210 -21.06 3.71 6.91
CA PHE A 210 -19.80 4.26 6.40
C PHE A 210 -19.79 5.80 6.42
N ASP A 211 -20.87 6.44 5.94
CA ASP A 211 -20.95 7.91 5.92
C ASP A 211 -21.06 8.49 7.33
N ALA A 212 -21.83 7.88 8.22
CA ALA A 212 -21.90 8.28 9.62
C ALA A 212 -20.55 8.12 10.33
N PHE A 213 -19.79 7.07 10.01
CA PHE A 213 -18.42 6.88 10.52
C PHE A 213 -17.50 8.02 10.07
N LYS A 214 -17.50 8.38 8.77
CA LYS A 214 -16.69 9.49 8.25
C LYS A 214 -17.06 10.82 8.91
N GLN A 215 -18.36 11.11 9.03
CA GLN A 215 -18.85 12.30 9.73
C GLN A 215 -18.41 12.35 11.21
N GLY A 216 -18.44 11.21 11.90
CA GLY A 216 -17.98 11.09 13.27
C GLY A 216 -16.49 11.33 13.48
N LYS A 217 -15.67 11.10 12.43
CA LYS A 217 -14.24 11.39 12.44
C LYS A 217 -13.92 12.88 12.23
N GLY A 218 -14.90 13.67 11.76
CA GLY A 218 -14.71 15.10 11.46
C GLY A 218 -13.99 15.36 10.14
N THR A 219 -13.74 16.65 9.89
CA THR A 219 -13.04 17.10 8.68
C THR A 219 -11.62 16.53 8.65
N ASP A 220 -11.25 15.89 7.52
CA ASP A 220 -9.95 15.25 7.32
C ASP A 220 -9.60 14.17 8.35
N GLY A 221 -10.62 13.60 9.00
CA GLY A 221 -10.46 12.54 10.01
C GLY A 221 -10.35 11.12 9.44
N VAL A 222 -10.37 10.97 8.12
CA VAL A 222 -10.05 9.73 7.38
C VAL A 222 -9.02 10.06 6.30
N ILE A 223 -8.15 9.10 5.98
CA ILE A 223 -7.14 9.29 4.93
C ILE A 223 -7.86 9.39 3.58
N ASP A 224 -7.62 10.49 2.86
CA ASP A 224 -8.00 10.62 1.47
C ASP A 224 -7.06 9.77 0.59
N PRO A 225 -7.58 8.80 -0.19
CA PRO A 225 -6.77 7.98 -1.08
C PRO A 225 -6.02 8.79 -2.15
N ALA A 226 -6.54 9.93 -2.58
CA ALA A 226 -5.87 10.81 -3.54
C ALA A 226 -4.66 11.51 -2.89
N ALA A 227 -4.79 11.99 -1.66
CA ALA A 227 -3.67 12.53 -0.90
C ALA A 227 -2.59 11.47 -0.62
N LEU A 228 -3.00 10.23 -0.32
CA LEU A 228 -2.07 9.12 -0.16
C LEU A 228 -1.36 8.76 -1.49
N ALA A 229 -2.04 8.90 -2.62
CA ALA A 229 -1.43 8.69 -3.94
C ALA A 229 -0.30 9.68 -4.23
N GLU A 230 -0.40 10.94 -3.75
CA GLU A 230 0.70 11.91 -3.82
C GLU A 230 1.92 11.47 -2.98
N THR A 231 1.70 10.84 -1.85
CA THR A 231 2.79 10.24 -1.04
C THR A 231 3.51 9.14 -1.84
N TYR A 232 2.79 8.23 -2.47
CA TYR A 232 3.40 7.20 -3.33
C TYR A 232 4.13 7.81 -4.52
N TRP A 233 3.56 8.81 -5.16
CA TRP A 233 4.20 9.53 -6.25
C TRP A 233 5.52 10.16 -5.80
N HIS A 234 5.50 10.88 -4.68
CA HIS A 234 6.71 11.49 -4.10
C HIS A 234 7.80 10.44 -3.84
N LEU A 235 7.45 9.34 -3.17
CA LEU A 235 8.40 8.26 -2.86
C LEU A 235 9.05 7.68 -4.12
N ALA A 236 8.26 7.45 -5.17
CA ALA A 236 8.77 6.88 -6.42
C ALA A 236 9.70 7.85 -7.19
N HIS A 237 9.61 9.14 -6.94
CA HIS A 237 10.37 10.18 -7.65
C HIS A 237 11.45 10.86 -6.80
N GLN A 238 11.75 10.32 -5.63
CA GLN A 238 12.84 10.82 -4.80
C GLN A 238 14.19 10.63 -5.50
N PRO A 239 15.11 11.62 -5.39
CA PRO A 239 16.45 11.48 -5.93
C PRO A 239 17.22 10.38 -5.18
N ARG A 240 18.13 9.70 -5.87
CA ARG A 240 18.91 8.56 -5.34
C ARG A 240 19.70 8.86 -4.05
N ASN A 241 20.03 10.10 -3.81
CA ASN A 241 20.77 10.53 -2.62
C ASN A 241 19.87 10.81 -1.40
N CYS A 242 18.53 10.62 -1.53
CA CYS A 242 17.60 10.87 -0.43
C CYS A 242 16.34 9.99 -0.58
N TRP A 243 16.49 8.68 -0.41
CA TRP A 243 15.39 7.73 -0.44
C TRP A 243 14.81 7.48 0.95
N SER A 244 13.49 7.58 1.07
CA SER A 244 12.76 7.18 2.27
C SER A 244 12.44 5.69 2.20
N HIS A 245 12.89 4.91 3.18
CA HIS A 245 12.59 3.48 3.22
C HIS A 245 11.25 3.20 3.91
N GLU A 246 10.96 3.84 5.03
CA GLU A 246 9.72 3.65 5.78
C GLU A 246 9.06 4.98 6.07
N VAL A 247 7.75 5.06 5.81
CA VAL A 247 6.93 6.26 5.99
C VAL A 247 5.65 5.87 6.73
N ASP A 248 5.25 6.69 7.68
CA ASP A 248 4.01 6.55 8.44
C ASP A 248 3.05 7.68 8.02
N VAL A 249 1.82 7.31 7.67
CA VAL A 249 0.78 8.24 7.21
C VAL A 249 -0.51 8.03 8.00
N ARG A 250 -1.11 9.13 8.47
CA ARG A 250 -2.36 9.11 9.24
C ARG A 250 -3.15 10.39 9.04
N PRO A 251 -4.45 10.39 9.38
CA PRO A 251 -5.21 11.61 9.55
C PRO A 251 -4.60 12.45 10.68
N TRP A 252 -4.61 13.76 10.54
CA TRP A 252 -4.05 14.66 11.56
C TRP A 252 -4.76 14.58 12.91
N THR A 253 -6.00 14.11 12.94
CA THR A 253 -6.82 13.94 14.15
C THR A 253 -6.61 12.60 14.85
N ASP A 254 -5.98 11.61 14.21
CA ASP A 254 -5.80 10.29 14.82
C ASP A 254 -4.55 10.25 15.70
N VAL A 255 -4.64 9.47 16.78
CA VAL A 255 -3.53 9.24 17.71
C VAL A 255 -2.52 8.30 17.03
N PRO A 256 -1.22 8.65 17.02
CA PRO A 256 -0.20 7.78 16.44
C PRO A 256 -0.14 6.42 17.15
N TRP A 257 0.15 5.35 16.39
CA TRP A 257 0.23 3.98 16.91
C TRP A 257 1.22 3.78 18.07
N TRP A 258 2.19 4.68 18.22
CA TRP A 258 3.21 4.62 19.30
C TRP A 258 2.84 5.46 20.53
N ASN A 259 1.70 6.15 20.52
CA ASN A 259 1.25 7.00 21.62
C ASN A 259 -0.13 6.59 22.08
N ASP A 260 -0.20 5.96 23.26
CA ASP A 260 -1.46 5.54 23.87
C ASP A 260 -2.18 6.69 24.62
N ASN A 261 -1.59 7.88 24.66
CA ASN A 261 -2.23 9.05 25.30
C ASN A 261 -3.03 9.84 24.24
N PRO A 262 -4.36 9.64 24.18
CA PRO A 262 -5.21 10.23 23.15
C PRO A 262 -5.38 11.76 23.28
N ASP A 263 -5.01 12.33 24.42
CA ASP A 263 -5.14 13.76 24.71
C ASP A 263 -3.80 14.31 25.20
N PRO A 264 -2.99 14.91 24.33
CA PRO A 264 -2.00 15.85 24.84
C PRO A 264 -2.79 17.01 25.47
N GLN A 265 -2.98 16.97 26.78
CA GLN A 265 -3.60 18.07 27.50
C GLN A 265 -2.68 19.28 27.46
N ILE A 266 -2.69 19.94 26.31
CA ILE A 266 -2.00 21.20 26.09
C ILE A 266 -3.05 22.30 26.19
N ASP A 267 -2.89 23.24 27.13
CA ASP A 267 -3.76 24.40 27.22
C ASP A 267 -3.65 25.30 25.96
N SER A 268 -4.57 26.22 25.79
CA SER A 268 -4.60 27.19 24.69
C SER A 268 -3.33 28.07 24.59
N LYS A 269 -2.41 27.98 25.54
CA LYS A 269 -1.10 28.65 25.56
C LYS A 269 0.08 27.70 25.30
N GLY A 270 -0.20 26.47 24.88
CA GLY A 270 0.84 25.46 24.57
C GLY A 270 1.51 24.84 25.81
N ARG A 271 0.88 24.92 26.99
CA ARG A 271 1.43 24.34 28.23
C ARG A 271 0.76 22.99 28.50
N GLY A 272 1.58 21.96 28.73
CA GLY A 272 1.07 20.64 29.11
C GLY A 272 0.34 20.70 30.47
N PHE A 273 -0.83 20.09 30.54
CA PHE A 273 -1.54 19.89 31.80
C PHE A 273 -0.94 18.67 32.53
N ALA A 274 -0.40 18.92 33.72
CA ALA A 274 -0.18 17.88 34.70
C ALA A 274 -1.50 17.63 35.45
N GLY A 275 -2.46 16.99 34.79
CA GLY A 275 -3.62 16.44 35.47
C GLY A 275 -3.30 15.12 36.16
N PRO A 276 -4.01 14.74 37.23
CA PRO A 276 -3.85 13.40 37.79
C PRO A 276 -4.16 12.36 36.70
N PRO A 277 -3.44 11.23 36.67
CA PRO A 277 -3.73 10.17 35.70
C PRO A 277 -5.20 9.74 35.86
N PRO A 278 -5.91 9.41 34.76
CA PRO A 278 -7.27 8.91 34.87
C PRO A 278 -7.30 7.73 35.83
N SER A 279 -8.19 7.80 36.81
CA SER A 279 -8.38 6.73 37.78
C SER A 279 -8.73 5.45 37.01
N VAL A 280 -7.87 4.46 37.11
CA VAL A 280 -8.19 3.11 36.68
C VAL A 280 -9.35 2.66 37.58
N GLN A 281 -10.55 2.64 37.03
CA GLN A 281 -11.67 2.01 37.73
C GLN A 281 -11.44 0.50 37.67
N PRO A 282 -11.63 -0.23 38.76
CA PRO A 282 -11.37 -1.64 38.90
C PRO A 282 -12.27 -2.52 38.04
#